data_4b25007baa13b8340035817cd041967c
#
_entry.id   4b25007baa13b8340035817cd041967c
#
_cell.length_a   1.000
_cell.length_b   1.000
_cell.length_c   1.000
_cell.angle_alpha   90.00
_cell.angle_beta   90.00
_cell.angle_gamma   90.00
#
_symmetry.space_group_name_H-M   'P 1'
#
loop_
_entity.id
_entity.type
_entity.pdbx_description
1 polymer ?
#
loop_
_entity_poly.entity_id
_entity_poly.type
_entity_poly.pdbx_seq_one_letter_code
_entity_poly.pdbx_strand_id
1 'polypeptide(L)'
;MLDNDKYLNNKIDTTKTELNTRIDTENEKQNIKIDQLIAGGSNVASTQTITIDDWVEDAESGFKSTVTHSLLTQRIVVNIIDATTKENVVTNFKIIDDNSIEIRSETRSELNVYVINGNAETHFINATV
;
A
#
# COMPACT_ATOMS: atom_id res chain seq x y z
N MET A 1 34.26 -24.66 -43.30
CA MET A 1 32.93 -25.21 -42.93
C MET A 1 32.78 -25.36 -41.43
N LEU A 2 33.70 -26.01 -40.76
CA LEU A 2 33.66 -26.15 -39.31
C LEU A 2 33.66 -24.82 -38.57
N ASP A 3 34.39 -23.83 -39.07
CA ASP A 3 34.47 -22.50 -38.47
C ASP A 3 33.14 -21.74 -38.58
N ASN A 4 32.42 -21.95 -39.71
CA ASN A 4 31.11 -21.32 -39.88
C ASN A 4 30.07 -21.91 -38.96
N ASP A 5 30.06 -23.22 -38.76
CA ASP A 5 29.14 -23.89 -37.83
C ASP A 5 29.38 -23.43 -36.38
N LYS A 6 30.64 -23.33 -36.04
CA LYS A 6 31.04 -22.86 -34.72
C LYS A 6 30.63 -21.40 -34.49
N TYR A 7 30.83 -20.57 -35.48
CA TYR A 7 30.41 -19.17 -35.45
C TYR A 7 28.89 -19.04 -35.30
N LEU A 8 28.13 -19.80 -36.08
CA LEU A 8 26.68 -19.77 -36.02
C LEU A 8 26.17 -20.27 -34.68
N ASN A 9 26.74 -21.31 -34.12
CA ASN A 9 26.39 -21.83 -32.82
C ASN A 9 26.64 -20.80 -31.70
N ASN A 10 27.78 -20.13 -31.73
CA ASN A 10 28.08 -19.07 -30.78
C ASN A 10 27.12 -17.91 -30.89
N LYS A 11 26.74 -17.54 -32.11
CA LYS A 11 25.77 -16.46 -32.33
C LYS A 11 24.38 -16.82 -31.83
N ILE A 12 23.94 -18.05 -32.02
CA ILE A 12 22.68 -18.55 -31.51
C ILE A 12 22.68 -18.53 -30.01
N ASP A 13 23.75 -18.98 -29.36
CA ASP A 13 23.85 -18.99 -27.89
C ASP A 13 23.82 -17.56 -27.32
N THR A 14 24.52 -16.62 -27.95
CA THR A 14 24.50 -15.22 -27.54
C THR A 14 23.09 -14.63 -27.66
N THR A 15 22.41 -14.90 -28.77
CA THR A 15 21.04 -14.45 -29.01
C THR A 15 20.08 -15.04 -27.98
N LYS A 16 20.23 -16.33 -27.67
CA LYS A 16 19.44 -16.98 -26.62
C LYS A 16 19.63 -16.31 -25.24
N THR A 17 20.88 -16.02 -24.89
CA THR A 17 21.20 -15.36 -23.64
C THR A 17 20.58 -13.96 -23.57
N GLU A 18 20.68 -13.20 -24.64
CA GLU A 18 20.09 -11.87 -24.74
C GLU A 18 18.57 -11.91 -24.62
N LEU A 19 17.93 -12.87 -25.31
CA LEU A 19 16.47 -13.05 -25.22
C LEU A 19 16.04 -13.46 -23.81
N ASN A 20 16.75 -14.37 -23.17
CA ASN A 20 16.44 -14.79 -21.82
C ASN A 20 16.59 -13.63 -20.83
N THR A 21 17.64 -12.81 -20.98
CA THR A 21 17.83 -11.62 -20.15
C THR A 21 16.69 -10.63 -20.36
N ARG A 22 16.23 -10.42 -21.59
CA ARG A 22 15.08 -9.57 -21.89
C ARG A 22 13.80 -10.09 -21.28
N ILE A 23 13.55 -11.38 -21.37
CA ILE A 23 12.37 -12.01 -20.80
C ILE A 23 12.37 -11.83 -19.28
N ASP A 24 13.50 -12.06 -18.63
CA ASP A 24 13.62 -11.88 -17.19
C ASP A 24 13.37 -10.43 -16.78
N THR A 25 13.94 -9.48 -17.50
CA THR A 25 13.73 -8.04 -17.26
C THR A 25 12.27 -7.66 -17.45
N GLU A 26 11.62 -8.13 -18.50
CA GLU A 26 10.21 -7.89 -18.76
C GLU A 26 9.32 -8.50 -17.68
N ASN A 27 9.65 -9.71 -17.24
CA ASN A 27 8.91 -10.37 -16.16
C ASN A 27 9.04 -9.61 -14.84
N GLU A 28 10.21 -9.10 -14.51
CA GLU A 28 10.41 -8.26 -13.35
C GLU A 28 9.58 -6.99 -13.42
N LYS A 29 9.57 -6.33 -14.58
CA LYS A 29 8.75 -5.13 -14.78
C LYS A 29 7.26 -5.43 -14.64
N GLN A 30 6.81 -6.56 -15.18
CA GLN A 30 5.41 -6.97 -15.06
C GLN A 30 5.05 -7.30 -13.62
N ASN A 31 5.92 -7.95 -12.88
CA ASN A 31 5.70 -8.24 -11.47
C ASN A 31 5.61 -6.96 -10.64
N ILE A 32 6.46 -5.99 -10.89
CA ILE A 32 6.38 -4.68 -10.24
C ILE A 32 5.06 -4.00 -10.59
N LYS A 33 4.63 -4.05 -11.84
CA LYS A 33 3.34 -3.49 -12.25
C LYS A 33 2.17 -4.19 -11.57
N ILE A 34 2.22 -5.51 -11.44
CA ILE A 34 1.18 -6.27 -10.75
C ILE A 34 1.12 -5.86 -9.29
N ASP A 35 2.27 -5.74 -8.63
CA ASP A 35 2.35 -5.29 -7.25
C ASP A 35 1.79 -3.87 -7.10
N GLN A 36 2.10 -2.98 -8.03
CA GLN A 36 1.56 -1.63 -8.06
C GLN A 36 0.05 -1.62 -8.32
N LEU A 37 -0.44 -2.49 -9.17
CA LEU A 37 -1.87 -2.62 -9.44
C LEU A 37 -2.61 -3.19 -8.23
N ILE A 38 -2.02 -4.14 -7.53
CA ILE A 38 -2.57 -4.65 -6.28
C ILE A 38 -2.60 -3.53 -5.23
N ALA A 39 -1.53 -2.78 -5.10
CA ALA A 39 -1.48 -1.61 -4.25
C ALA A 39 -2.48 -0.55 -4.73
N GLY A 40 -2.59 -0.36 -6.04
CA GLY A 40 -3.57 0.54 -6.65
C GLY A 40 -5.00 0.06 -6.46
N GLY A 41 -5.25 -1.25 -6.50
CA GLY A 41 -6.52 -1.86 -6.12
C GLY A 41 -6.81 -1.64 -4.64
N SER A 42 -5.77 -1.59 -3.82
CA SER A 42 -5.87 -1.24 -2.41
C SER A 42 -6.12 0.25 -2.17
N ASN A 43 -6.11 1.08 -3.22
CA ASN A 43 -6.48 2.49 -3.10
C ASN A 43 -7.95 2.70 -2.72
N VAL A 44 -8.75 1.66 -2.66
CA VAL A 44 -10.12 1.75 -2.16
C VAL A 44 -10.13 1.82 -0.65
N ALA A 45 -9.30 1.02 0.01
CA ALA A 45 -9.26 0.97 1.47
C ALA A 45 -7.92 0.46 1.97
N SER A 46 -7.59 0.82 3.20
CA SER A 46 -6.39 0.33 3.89
C SER A 46 -6.77 -0.03 5.32
N THR A 47 -6.27 -1.16 5.81
CA THR A 47 -6.46 -1.58 7.19
C THR A 47 -5.11 -1.60 7.88
N GLN A 48 -5.02 -0.87 8.99
CA GLN A 48 -3.80 -0.79 9.79
C GLN A 48 -4.12 -1.10 11.24
N THR A 49 -3.20 -1.72 11.93
CA THR A 49 -3.34 -1.99 13.36
C THR A 49 -2.34 -1.14 14.13
N ILE A 50 -2.83 -0.42 15.14
CA ILE A 50 -1.98 0.29 16.09
C ILE A 50 -1.86 -0.60 17.31
N THR A 51 -0.64 -1.05 17.62
CA THR A 51 -0.38 -1.81 18.83
C THR A 51 -0.10 -0.87 20.00
N ILE A 52 -0.08 -1.41 21.20
CA ILE A 52 0.18 -0.62 22.41
C ILE A 52 1.55 0.09 22.32
N ASP A 53 2.53 -0.56 21.72
CA ASP A 53 3.89 -0.02 21.60
C ASP A 53 4.04 1.02 20.50
N ASP A 54 3.05 1.14 19.61
CA ASP A 54 3.08 2.12 18.53
C ASP A 54 2.71 3.53 18.98
N TRP A 55 2.19 3.68 20.19
CA TRP A 55 1.81 4.96 20.72
C TRP A 55 3.01 5.75 21.25
N VAL A 56 3.05 7.03 20.91
CA VAL A 56 4.06 7.98 21.36
C VAL A 56 3.38 9.01 22.24
N GLU A 57 4.02 9.40 23.34
CA GLU A 57 3.50 10.42 24.23
C GLU A 57 3.35 11.77 23.50
N ASP A 58 2.23 12.43 23.73
CA ASP A 58 1.91 13.72 23.18
C ASP A 58 1.34 14.60 24.29
N ALA A 59 1.92 15.79 24.47
CA ALA A 59 1.57 16.70 25.56
C ALA A 59 0.12 17.20 25.47
N GLU A 60 -0.45 17.25 24.26
CA GLU A 60 -1.78 17.81 24.05
C GLU A 60 -2.88 16.76 24.19
N SER A 61 -2.66 15.56 23.69
CA SER A 61 -3.70 14.53 23.57
C SER A 61 -3.46 13.30 24.44
N GLY A 62 -2.29 13.20 25.05
CA GLY A 62 -1.86 12.02 25.80
C GLY A 62 -0.96 11.12 24.96
N PHE A 63 -1.48 10.61 23.85
CA PHE A 63 -0.74 9.73 22.96
C PHE A 63 -1.12 10.00 21.51
N LYS A 64 -0.20 9.71 20.60
CA LYS A 64 -0.43 9.80 19.16
C LYS A 64 0.25 8.62 18.45
N SER A 65 -0.27 8.26 17.30
CA SER A 65 0.32 7.25 16.45
C SER A 65 0.09 7.61 14.98
N THR A 66 1.10 7.38 14.16
CA THR A 66 1.01 7.65 12.74
C THR A 66 0.57 6.38 12.00
N VAL A 67 -0.45 6.53 11.16
CA VAL A 67 -0.97 5.45 10.31
C VAL A 67 -0.71 5.81 8.86
N THR A 68 -0.01 4.92 8.16
CA THR A 68 0.26 5.08 6.74
C THR A 68 -0.74 4.24 5.96
N HIS A 69 -1.66 4.90 5.26
CA HIS A 69 -2.71 4.22 4.48
C HIS A 69 -2.35 4.04 3.01
N SER A 70 -1.42 4.83 2.48
CA SER A 70 -0.94 4.75 1.09
C SER A 70 -2.03 4.88 0.04
N LEU A 71 -3.08 5.65 0.33
CA LEU A 71 -4.21 5.82 -0.58
C LEU A 71 -4.04 6.98 -1.55
N LEU A 72 -2.94 7.73 -1.43
CA LEU A 72 -2.60 8.85 -2.31
C LEU A 72 -3.67 9.94 -2.36
N THR A 73 -4.38 10.15 -1.27
CA THR A 73 -5.43 11.15 -1.19
C THR A 73 -5.66 11.59 0.26
N GLN A 74 -6.07 12.83 0.44
CA GLN A 74 -6.51 13.36 1.73
C GLN A 74 -8.02 13.24 1.91
N ARG A 75 -8.73 12.82 0.87
CA ARG A 75 -10.17 12.62 0.92
C ARG A 75 -10.45 11.20 1.37
N ILE A 76 -10.52 11.02 2.69
CA ILE A 76 -10.61 9.69 3.32
C ILE A 76 -11.73 9.67 4.34
N VAL A 77 -12.22 8.45 4.59
CA VAL A 77 -13.12 8.14 5.69
C VAL A 77 -12.37 7.20 6.64
N VAL A 78 -12.35 7.53 7.91
CA VAL A 78 -11.61 6.76 8.92
C VAL A 78 -12.59 6.13 9.89
N ASN A 79 -12.46 4.83 10.11
CA ASN A 79 -13.22 4.08 11.09
C ASN A 79 -12.23 3.34 11.99
N ILE A 80 -12.41 3.48 13.29
CA ILE A 80 -11.49 2.92 14.29
C ILE A 80 -12.26 1.98 15.20
N ILE A 81 -11.76 0.75 15.34
CA ILE A 81 -12.36 -0.28 16.17
C ILE A 81 -11.32 -0.72 17.21
N ASP A 82 -11.74 -0.77 18.48
CA ASP A 82 -10.89 -1.33 19.53
C ASP A 82 -10.71 -2.83 19.27
N ALA A 83 -9.45 -3.27 19.22
CA ALA A 83 -9.14 -4.66 18.87
C ALA A 83 -9.59 -5.65 19.95
N THR A 84 -9.69 -5.20 21.18
CA THR A 84 -10.08 -6.04 22.33
C THR A 84 -11.57 -6.07 22.53
N THR A 85 -12.22 -4.90 22.59
CA THR A 85 -13.66 -4.80 22.89
C THR A 85 -14.53 -4.93 21.66
N LYS A 86 -13.95 -4.74 20.47
CA LYS A 86 -14.66 -4.70 19.19
C LYS A 86 -15.66 -3.55 19.07
N GLU A 87 -15.50 -2.55 19.91
CA GLU A 87 -16.34 -1.36 19.90
C GLU A 87 -15.72 -0.28 19.02
N ASN A 88 -16.59 0.53 18.43
CA ASN A 88 -16.17 1.68 17.65
C ASN A 88 -15.56 2.73 18.57
N VAL A 89 -14.42 3.27 18.18
CA VAL A 89 -13.70 4.29 18.92
C VAL A 89 -13.82 5.61 18.19
N VAL A 90 -14.29 6.63 18.89
CA VAL A 90 -14.33 7.99 18.36
C VAL A 90 -13.17 8.76 18.94
N THR A 91 -12.23 9.15 18.09
CA THR A 91 -11.07 9.92 18.52
C THR A 91 -10.66 10.90 17.43
N ASN A 92 -9.81 11.84 17.78
CA ASN A 92 -9.32 12.83 16.84
C ASN A 92 -8.23 12.25 15.94
N PHE A 93 -8.25 12.59 14.68
CA PHE A 93 -7.13 12.32 13.80
C PHE A 93 -6.80 13.57 12.98
N LYS A 94 -5.56 13.64 12.53
CA LYS A 94 -5.08 14.73 11.69
C LYS A 94 -4.48 14.16 10.42
N ILE A 95 -4.80 14.77 9.28
CA ILE A 95 -4.18 14.40 8.01
C ILE A 95 -2.79 15.01 7.98
N ILE A 96 -1.77 14.16 7.79
CA ILE A 96 -0.38 14.59 7.68
C ILE A 96 -0.04 14.90 6.22
N ASP A 97 -0.36 13.95 5.34
CA ASP A 97 -0.14 14.07 3.90
C ASP A 97 -1.11 13.14 3.15
N ASP A 98 -0.88 12.94 1.86
CA ASP A 98 -1.75 12.12 1.02
C ASP A 98 -1.77 10.65 1.40
N ASN A 99 -0.82 10.19 2.22
CA ASN A 99 -0.63 8.79 2.54
C ASN A 99 -0.69 8.48 4.02
N SER A 100 -0.72 9.49 4.88
CA SER A 100 -0.57 9.28 6.32
C SER A 100 -1.50 10.16 7.13
N ILE A 101 -1.96 9.62 8.25
CA ILE A 101 -2.73 10.34 9.25
C ILE A 101 -2.12 10.11 10.63
N GLU A 102 -2.37 11.02 11.54
CA GLU A 102 -1.99 10.92 12.94
C GLU A 102 -3.24 10.70 13.76
N ILE A 103 -3.30 9.58 14.46
CA ILE A 103 -4.39 9.26 15.39
C ILE A 103 -3.98 9.73 16.77
N ARG A 104 -4.88 10.38 17.46
CA ARG A 104 -4.66 10.88 18.82
C ARG A 104 -5.57 10.16 19.79
N SER A 105 -5.07 9.84 20.99
CA SER A 105 -5.82 9.12 22.00
C SER A 105 -5.35 9.51 23.38
N GLU A 106 -6.24 9.45 24.35
CA GLU A 106 -5.89 9.67 25.75
C GLU A 106 -5.22 8.45 26.38
N THR A 107 -5.38 7.28 25.76
CA THR A 107 -4.87 6.02 26.29
C THR A 107 -4.12 5.24 25.21
N ARG A 108 -3.28 4.32 25.67
CA ARG A 108 -2.64 3.35 24.79
C ARG A 108 -3.57 2.15 24.65
N SER A 109 -4.11 1.96 23.47
CA SER A 109 -4.98 0.83 23.16
C SER A 109 -4.57 0.20 21.84
N GLU A 110 -4.86 -1.09 21.70
CA GLU A 110 -4.70 -1.74 20.41
C GLU A 110 -5.94 -1.44 19.57
N LEU A 111 -5.74 -0.79 18.44
CA LEU A 111 -6.82 -0.32 17.58
C LEU A 111 -6.64 -0.82 16.15
N ASN A 112 -7.74 -1.20 15.53
CA ASN A 112 -7.78 -1.45 14.09
C ASN A 112 -8.31 -0.20 13.41
N VAL A 113 -7.53 0.33 12.47
CA VAL A 113 -7.85 1.56 11.76
C VAL A 113 -8.17 1.21 10.31
N TYR A 114 -9.39 1.50 9.90
CA TYR A 114 -9.87 1.30 8.53
C TYR A 114 -9.94 2.66 7.85
N VAL A 115 -9.17 2.83 6.79
CA VAL A 115 -9.15 4.08 6.03
C VAL A 115 -9.72 3.80 4.64
N ILE A 116 -10.77 4.51 4.28
CA ILE A 116 -11.48 4.33 3.02
C ILE A 116 -11.24 5.54 2.14
N ASN A 117 -10.94 5.30 0.87
CA ASN A 117 -10.73 6.35 -0.12
C ASN A 117 -12.09 6.92 -0.52
N GLY A 118 -12.31 8.19 -0.18
CA GLY A 118 -13.56 8.88 -0.53
C GLY A 118 -13.76 9.09 -2.03
N ASN A 119 -12.68 9.11 -2.80
CA ASN A 119 -12.75 9.19 -4.25
C ASN A 119 -13.26 7.90 -4.88
N ALA A 120 -12.88 6.75 -4.30
CA ALA A 120 -13.37 5.45 -4.75
C ALA A 120 -14.88 5.34 -4.54
N GLU A 121 -15.39 5.82 -3.41
CA GLU A 121 -16.81 5.86 -3.12
C GLU A 121 -17.57 6.73 -4.13
N THR A 122 -17.05 7.91 -4.44
CA THR A 122 -17.63 8.80 -5.44
C THR A 122 -17.67 8.15 -6.82
N HIS A 123 -16.60 7.46 -7.19
CA HIS A 123 -16.53 6.75 -8.46
C HIS A 123 -17.56 5.62 -8.53
N PHE A 124 -17.76 4.90 -7.44
CA PHE A 124 -18.74 3.83 -7.36
C PHE A 124 -20.16 4.37 -7.56
N ILE A 125 -20.49 5.50 -6.95
CA ILE A 125 -21.80 6.15 -7.11
C ILE A 125 -22.02 6.52 -8.57
N ASN A 126 -21.01 7.07 -9.25
CA ASN A 126 -21.10 7.42 -10.66
C ASN A 126 -21.32 6.20 -11.56
N ALA A 127 -20.78 5.06 -11.19
CA ALA A 127 -20.92 3.81 -11.95
C ALA A 127 -22.35 3.25 -11.89
N THR A 128 -23.12 3.60 -10.88
CA THR A 128 -24.50 3.11 -10.71
C THR A 128 -25.54 4.02 -11.38
N VAL A 129 -25.11 5.17 -11.83
CA VAL A 129 -25.96 6.12 -12.54
C VAL A 129 -25.87 5.88 -14.04
#